data_4bed5c8e0ca4afdf675c8542f918d5fb
#
_entry.id   4bed5c8e0ca4afdf675c8542f918d5fb
#
_cell.length_a   1.000
_cell.length_b   1.000
_cell.length_c   1.000
_cell.angle_alpha   90.00
_cell.angle_beta   90.00
_cell.angle_gamma   90.00
#
_symmetry.space_group_name_H-M   'P 1'
#
loop_
_entity.id
_entity.type
_entity.pdbx_description
1 polymer ?
#
loop_
_entity_poly.entity_id
_entity_poly.type
_entity_poly.pdbx_seq_one_letter_code
_entity_poly.pdbx_strand_id
1 'polypeptide(L)'
;MVSPAVDNLVAQLTRLPGVGTRTAHRLAFHLLRAPRDEALALAAAVEEVKERVRFCKECGNLTEEELCSICEDARRDRTIVCVVEQPVDLISVERTHEYRGLYHVHGGALSPLDGVEPEHLRIDELLGRVERNGIEEVVLATNPNMTGEATAAFLADRLRGRVRVTRLASGLPVGGDLEYADEVTLGRALAGRREM
;
A
#
# COMPACT_ATOMS: atom_id res chain seq x y z
N MET A 1 -12.46 24.58 29.39
CA MET A 1 -11.47 23.54 29.78
C MET A 1 -12.17 22.46 30.56
N VAL A 2 -12.13 21.23 30.11
CA VAL A 2 -12.83 20.13 30.80
C VAL A 2 -11.90 19.47 31.82
N SER A 3 -10.71 19.08 31.41
CA SER A 3 -9.64 18.52 32.26
C SER A 3 -8.37 18.45 31.40
N PRO A 4 -7.19 18.74 31.95
CA PRO A 4 -5.93 18.64 31.21
C PRO A 4 -5.72 17.27 30.56
N ALA A 5 -6.14 16.19 31.21
CA ALA A 5 -6.04 14.83 30.66
C ALA A 5 -6.96 14.63 29.43
N VAL A 6 -8.19 15.16 29.47
CA VAL A 6 -9.13 15.08 28.35
C VAL A 6 -8.64 15.97 27.20
N ASP A 7 -8.17 17.15 27.49
CA ASP A 7 -7.63 18.08 26.49
C ASP A 7 -6.40 17.47 25.78
N ASN A 8 -5.51 16.80 26.51
CA ASN A 8 -4.39 16.05 25.95
C ASN A 8 -4.85 14.91 25.03
N LEU A 9 -5.80 14.08 25.48
CA LEU A 9 -6.34 12.99 24.66
C LEU A 9 -6.95 13.52 23.35
N VAL A 10 -7.74 14.58 23.42
CA VAL A 10 -8.31 15.25 22.24
C VAL A 10 -7.20 15.73 21.29
N ALA A 11 -6.15 16.35 21.82
CA ALA A 11 -5.01 16.82 21.05
C ALA A 11 -4.29 15.66 20.32
N GLN A 12 -4.07 14.51 21.00
CA GLN A 12 -3.47 13.34 20.35
C GLN A 12 -4.37 12.75 19.26
N LEU A 13 -5.67 12.63 19.53
CA LEU A 13 -6.63 12.11 18.54
C LEU A 13 -6.75 13.00 17.31
N THR A 14 -6.66 14.34 17.49
CA THR A 14 -6.70 15.30 16.36
C THR A 14 -5.49 15.18 15.42
N ARG A 15 -4.39 14.57 15.86
CA ARG A 15 -3.21 14.28 15.01
C ARG A 15 -3.42 13.12 14.04
N LEU A 16 -4.47 12.34 14.23
CA LEU A 16 -4.78 11.21 13.34
C LEU A 16 -5.38 11.73 12.03
N PRO A 17 -4.94 11.19 10.86
CA PRO A 17 -5.50 11.57 9.57
C PRO A 17 -7.01 11.40 9.52
N GLY A 18 -7.74 12.39 9.02
CA GLY A 18 -9.19 12.38 8.93
C GLY A 18 -9.94 12.62 10.27
N VAL A 19 -9.23 12.80 11.38
CA VAL A 19 -9.83 13.11 12.69
C VAL A 19 -9.78 14.59 12.97
N GLY A 20 -10.86 15.31 12.66
CA GLY A 20 -11.01 16.72 13.04
C GLY A 20 -11.37 16.88 14.52
N THR A 21 -11.28 18.12 15.04
CA THR A 21 -11.54 18.45 16.45
C THR A 21 -12.87 17.92 16.97
N ARG A 22 -13.95 18.04 16.19
CA ARG A 22 -15.27 17.54 16.60
C ARG A 22 -15.29 16.01 16.78
N THR A 23 -14.64 15.29 15.89
CA THR A 23 -14.51 13.82 15.97
C THR A 23 -13.62 13.42 17.14
N ALA A 24 -12.50 14.11 17.36
CA ALA A 24 -11.60 13.88 18.48
C ALA A 24 -12.30 14.03 19.83
N HIS A 25 -13.11 15.08 20.02
CA HIS A 25 -13.93 15.24 21.23
C HIS A 25 -14.91 14.08 21.40
N ARG A 26 -15.63 13.68 20.35
CA ARG A 26 -16.58 12.57 20.41
C ARG A 26 -15.90 11.25 20.81
N LEU A 27 -14.72 10.97 20.24
CA LEU A 27 -13.93 9.78 20.59
C LEU A 27 -13.42 9.84 22.02
N ALA A 28 -12.88 10.99 22.47
CA ALA A 28 -12.39 11.16 23.84
C ALA A 28 -13.52 10.94 24.87
N PHE A 29 -14.70 11.50 24.64
CA PHE A 29 -15.86 11.29 25.53
C PHE A 29 -16.43 9.86 25.46
N HIS A 30 -16.30 9.18 24.31
CA HIS A 30 -16.64 7.75 24.21
C HIS A 30 -15.71 6.92 25.10
N LEU A 31 -14.39 7.10 24.96
CA LEU A 31 -13.39 6.39 25.76
C LEU A 31 -13.51 6.68 27.25
N LEU A 32 -13.88 7.91 27.63
CA LEU A 32 -14.11 8.28 29.03
C LEU A 32 -15.29 7.53 29.65
N ARG A 33 -16.32 7.21 28.86
CA ARG A 33 -17.52 6.49 29.31
C ARG A 33 -17.39 4.97 29.19
N ALA A 34 -16.49 4.50 28.33
CA ALA A 34 -16.22 3.08 28.16
C ALA A 34 -15.68 2.46 29.45
N PRO A 35 -15.88 1.16 29.68
CA PRO A 35 -15.19 0.44 30.75
C PRO A 35 -13.68 0.64 30.66
N ARG A 36 -13.03 0.69 31.82
CA ARG A 36 -11.59 0.96 31.92
C ARG A 36 -10.76 -0.05 31.16
N ASP A 37 -11.16 -1.31 31.19
CA ASP A 37 -10.51 -2.43 30.48
C ASP A 37 -10.54 -2.26 28.96
N GLU A 38 -11.67 -1.82 28.39
CA GLU A 38 -11.77 -1.52 26.95
C GLU A 38 -10.83 -0.38 26.53
N ALA A 39 -10.79 0.70 27.31
CA ALA A 39 -9.90 1.83 27.02
C ALA A 39 -8.42 1.42 27.11
N LEU A 40 -8.06 0.60 28.11
CA LEU A 40 -6.71 0.07 28.26
C LEU A 40 -6.35 -0.94 27.17
N ALA A 41 -7.28 -1.76 26.71
CA ALA A 41 -7.06 -2.67 25.59
C ALA A 41 -6.70 -1.92 24.31
N LEU A 42 -7.37 -0.79 24.00
CA LEU A 42 -7.01 0.06 22.88
C LEU A 42 -5.59 0.63 23.03
N ALA A 43 -5.25 1.13 24.20
CA ALA A 43 -3.92 1.67 24.46
C ALA A 43 -2.82 0.59 24.28
N ALA A 44 -3.05 -0.60 24.83
CA ALA A 44 -2.15 -1.74 24.67
C ALA A 44 -1.99 -2.17 23.22
N ALA A 45 -3.07 -2.21 22.44
CA ALA A 45 -3.01 -2.55 21.03
C ALA A 45 -2.19 -1.55 20.21
N VAL A 46 -2.27 -0.24 20.53
CA VAL A 46 -1.44 0.79 19.88
C VAL A 46 0.04 0.60 20.22
N GLU A 47 0.34 0.31 21.48
CA GLU A 47 1.71 0.03 21.95
C GLU A 47 2.27 -1.22 21.28
N GLU A 48 1.52 -2.33 21.28
CA GLU A 48 1.92 -3.61 20.68
C GLU A 48 2.26 -3.46 19.20
N VAL A 49 1.44 -2.75 18.42
CA VAL A 49 1.73 -2.49 16.98
C VAL A 49 3.06 -1.75 16.82
N LYS A 50 3.36 -0.77 17.69
CA LYS A 50 4.60 0.00 17.61
C LYS A 50 5.84 -0.78 18.02
N GLU A 51 5.69 -1.74 18.92
CA GLU A 51 6.79 -2.56 19.42
C GLU A 51 7.08 -3.77 18.52
N ARG A 52 6.04 -4.44 18.03
CA ARG A 52 6.16 -5.74 17.35
C ARG A 52 6.18 -5.64 15.84
N VAL A 53 5.40 -4.71 15.24
CA VAL A 53 5.28 -4.63 13.78
C VAL A 53 6.46 -3.89 13.17
N ARG A 54 7.04 -4.51 12.17
CA ARG A 54 8.17 -4.01 11.37
C ARG A 54 7.93 -4.23 9.88
N PHE A 55 8.81 -3.72 9.05
CA PHE A 55 8.79 -4.01 7.62
C PHE A 55 9.59 -5.28 7.32
N CYS A 56 9.01 -6.17 6.51
CA CYS A 56 9.69 -7.33 5.98
C CYS A 56 10.99 -6.91 5.27
N LYS A 57 12.11 -7.53 5.63
CA LYS A 57 13.42 -7.21 5.06
C LYS A 57 13.48 -7.40 3.54
N GLU A 58 12.74 -8.38 3.03
CA GLU A 58 12.75 -8.71 1.61
C GLU A 58 11.80 -7.83 0.80
N CYS A 59 10.55 -7.70 1.23
CA CYS A 59 9.51 -7.09 0.38
C CYS A 59 8.92 -5.77 0.91
N GLY A 60 9.21 -5.35 2.14
CA GLY A 60 8.65 -4.13 2.73
C GLY A 60 7.21 -4.24 3.22
N ASN A 61 6.59 -5.43 3.19
CA ASN A 61 5.28 -5.64 3.80
C ASN A 61 5.37 -5.61 5.34
N LEU A 62 4.25 -5.41 6.01
CA LEU A 62 4.17 -5.48 7.47
C LEU A 62 4.31 -6.92 7.97
N THR A 63 5.09 -7.09 9.06
CA THR A 63 5.32 -8.38 9.71
C THR A 63 5.77 -8.17 11.15
N GLU A 64 5.64 -9.18 12.00
CA GLU A 64 6.26 -9.22 13.32
C GLU A 64 7.62 -9.92 13.30
N GLU A 65 7.86 -10.73 12.27
CA GLU A 65 9.08 -11.48 12.05
C GLU A 65 10.04 -10.76 11.08
N GLU A 66 11.18 -11.36 10.81
CA GLU A 66 12.17 -10.84 9.86
C GLU A 66 11.65 -10.84 8.43
N LEU A 67 10.97 -11.93 8.04
CA LEU A 67 10.28 -12.09 6.77
C LEU A 67 8.77 -12.21 7.01
N CYS A 68 7.97 -11.72 6.08
CA CYS A 68 6.53 -11.91 6.14
C CYS A 68 6.14 -13.29 5.61
N SER A 69 4.95 -13.76 5.98
CA SER A 69 4.40 -15.05 5.59
C SER A 69 4.40 -15.30 4.08
N ILE A 70 4.28 -14.24 3.26
CA ILE A 70 4.33 -14.36 1.80
C ILE A 70 5.75 -14.64 1.32
N CYS A 71 6.76 -13.98 1.88
CA CYS A 71 8.16 -14.21 1.51
C CYS A 71 8.68 -15.58 1.97
N GLU A 72 8.14 -16.11 3.06
CA GLU A 72 8.48 -17.44 3.59
C GLU A 72 7.77 -18.59 2.87
N ASP A 73 6.61 -18.32 2.24
CA ASP A 73 5.84 -19.37 1.57
C ASP A 73 6.59 -19.93 0.34
N ALA A 74 7.12 -21.14 0.48
CA ALA A 74 7.85 -21.84 -0.59
C ALA A 74 6.99 -22.21 -1.81
N ARG A 75 5.65 -22.11 -1.72
CA ARG A 75 4.73 -22.37 -2.82
C ARG A 75 4.56 -21.18 -3.78
N ARG A 76 5.10 -20.02 -3.40
CA ARG A 76 5.05 -18.83 -4.23
C ARG A 76 6.01 -18.90 -5.41
N ASP A 77 5.56 -18.38 -6.54
CA ASP A 77 6.43 -18.19 -7.70
C ASP A 77 7.44 -17.08 -7.42
N ARG A 78 8.70 -17.44 -7.34
CA ARG A 78 9.79 -16.51 -7.02
C ARG A 78 10.31 -15.76 -8.25
N THR A 79 9.83 -16.11 -9.44
CA THR A 79 10.24 -15.46 -10.70
C THR A 79 9.41 -14.21 -11.01
N ILE A 80 8.29 -14.01 -10.31
CA ILE A 80 7.36 -12.88 -10.54
C ILE A 80 7.25 -12.03 -9.29
N VAL A 81 7.43 -10.71 -9.44
CA VAL A 81 7.28 -9.73 -8.35
C VAL A 81 6.23 -8.67 -8.71
N CYS A 82 5.21 -8.53 -7.89
CA CYS A 82 4.22 -7.46 -7.97
C CYS A 82 4.67 -6.28 -7.11
N VAL A 83 4.86 -5.12 -7.72
CA VAL A 83 5.30 -3.89 -7.07
C VAL A 83 4.08 -3.03 -6.74
N VAL A 84 3.91 -2.72 -5.46
CA VAL A 84 2.81 -1.92 -4.92
C VAL A 84 3.32 -0.74 -4.10
N GLU A 85 2.50 0.29 -3.92
CA GLU A 85 2.90 1.49 -3.17
C GLU A 85 2.90 1.25 -1.66
N GLN A 86 1.86 0.60 -1.14
CA GLN A 86 1.64 0.43 0.30
C GLN A 86 1.26 -1.02 0.64
N PRO A 87 1.44 -1.46 1.91
CA PRO A 87 1.00 -2.79 2.34
C PRO A 87 -0.50 -3.05 2.13
N VAL A 88 -1.34 -2.02 2.20
CA VAL A 88 -2.78 -2.15 1.96
C VAL A 88 -3.10 -2.54 0.51
N ASP A 89 -2.29 -2.09 -0.46
CA ASP A 89 -2.44 -2.44 -1.87
C ASP A 89 -2.13 -3.93 -2.08
N LEU A 90 -1.07 -4.41 -1.44
CA LEU A 90 -0.73 -5.84 -1.41
C LEU A 90 -1.90 -6.68 -0.90
N ILE A 91 -2.52 -6.29 0.21
CA ILE A 91 -3.69 -6.97 0.77
C ILE A 91 -4.83 -7.02 -0.25
N SER A 92 -5.02 -5.95 -1.02
CA SER A 92 -6.06 -5.87 -2.05
C SER A 92 -5.81 -6.85 -3.20
N VAL A 93 -4.55 -7.00 -3.63
CA VAL A 93 -4.18 -8.00 -4.65
C VAL A 93 -4.32 -9.42 -4.11
N GLU A 94 -3.88 -9.72 -2.88
CA GLU A 94 -4.00 -11.04 -2.26
C GLU A 94 -5.45 -11.52 -2.13
N ARG A 95 -6.38 -10.61 -1.85
CA ARG A 95 -7.83 -10.93 -1.77
C ARG A 95 -8.42 -11.44 -3.07
N THR A 96 -7.79 -11.19 -4.21
CA THR A 96 -8.25 -11.73 -5.50
C THR A 96 -8.00 -13.23 -5.62
N HIS A 97 -7.01 -13.77 -4.88
CA HIS A 97 -6.50 -15.14 -4.98
C HIS A 97 -5.95 -15.54 -6.36
N GLU A 98 -5.80 -14.59 -7.28
CA GLU A 98 -5.31 -14.81 -8.66
C GLU A 98 -3.79 -14.69 -8.77
N TYR A 99 -3.15 -14.03 -7.81
CA TYR A 99 -1.71 -13.81 -7.84
C TYR A 99 -0.96 -14.79 -6.94
N ARG A 100 0.09 -15.41 -7.47
CA ARG A 100 0.90 -16.42 -6.77
C ARG A 100 2.38 -16.05 -6.67
N GLY A 101 2.78 -14.90 -7.18
CA GLY A 101 4.15 -14.39 -7.09
C GLY A 101 4.49 -13.75 -5.75
N LEU A 102 5.66 -13.13 -5.70
CA LEU A 102 6.14 -12.34 -4.58
C LEU A 102 5.74 -10.87 -4.74
N TYR A 103 5.92 -10.08 -3.69
CA TYR A 103 5.64 -8.65 -3.70
C TYR A 103 6.87 -7.81 -3.42
N HIS A 104 6.79 -6.55 -3.79
CA HIS A 104 7.68 -5.49 -3.34
C HIS A 104 6.85 -4.24 -3.03
N VAL A 105 6.87 -3.83 -1.75
CA VAL A 105 6.21 -2.61 -1.27
C VAL A 105 7.26 -1.52 -1.23
N HIS A 106 7.14 -0.52 -2.09
CA HIS A 106 8.17 0.52 -2.18
C HIS A 106 7.92 1.74 -1.28
N GLY A 107 6.79 1.79 -0.58
CA GLY A 107 6.57 2.72 0.54
C GLY A 107 5.85 4.02 0.18
N GLY A 108 5.41 4.21 -1.07
CA GLY A 108 4.67 5.40 -1.51
C GLY A 108 4.68 5.57 -3.02
N ALA A 109 4.46 6.78 -3.50
CA ALA A 109 4.58 7.15 -4.90
C ALA A 109 5.49 8.38 -5.05
N LEU A 110 6.16 8.52 -6.17
CA LEU A 110 6.93 9.72 -6.50
C LEU A 110 6.01 10.94 -6.52
N SER A 111 6.33 11.93 -5.71
CA SER A 111 5.60 13.20 -5.63
C SER A 111 6.55 14.34 -5.26
N PRO A 112 7.26 14.93 -6.23
CA PRO A 112 8.19 16.02 -5.95
C PRO A 112 7.52 17.22 -5.25
N LEU A 113 6.23 17.45 -5.51
CA LEU A 113 5.46 18.50 -4.84
C LEU A 113 5.29 18.25 -3.34
N ASP A 114 5.23 16.97 -2.94
CA ASP A 114 5.14 16.54 -1.54
C ASP A 114 6.52 16.18 -0.95
N GLY A 115 7.60 16.39 -1.70
CA GLY A 115 8.97 16.08 -1.30
C GLY A 115 9.28 14.58 -1.29
N VAL A 116 8.54 13.76 -2.04
CA VAL A 116 8.82 12.32 -2.16
C VAL A 116 9.65 12.07 -3.41
N GLU A 117 10.95 11.93 -3.22
CA GLU A 117 11.95 11.65 -4.24
C GLU A 117 12.26 10.14 -4.30
N PRO A 118 12.96 9.63 -5.35
CA PRO A 118 13.27 8.20 -5.49
C PRO A 118 13.99 7.57 -4.29
N GLU A 119 14.86 8.32 -3.61
CA GLU A 119 15.61 7.88 -2.43
C GLU A 119 14.75 7.68 -1.19
N HIS A 120 13.53 8.22 -1.16
CA HIS A 120 12.55 7.99 -0.10
C HIS A 120 11.77 6.69 -0.29
N LEU A 121 11.91 6.06 -1.47
CA LEU A 121 11.22 4.83 -1.83
C LEU A 121 12.23 3.67 -1.93
N ARG A 122 11.76 2.46 -1.70
CA ARG A 122 12.58 1.24 -1.73
C ARG A 122 12.89 0.76 -3.16
N ILE A 123 13.28 1.68 -4.04
CA ILE A 123 13.52 1.40 -5.46
C ILE A 123 14.85 0.65 -5.65
N ASP A 124 15.90 1.04 -4.95
CA ASP A 124 17.22 0.40 -5.06
C ASP A 124 17.18 -1.04 -4.54
N GLU A 125 16.36 -1.32 -3.51
CA GLU A 125 16.14 -2.69 -3.04
C GLU A 125 15.44 -3.55 -4.11
N LEU A 126 14.46 -2.98 -4.83
CA LEU A 126 13.81 -3.67 -5.96
C LEU A 126 14.83 -4.02 -7.05
N LEU A 127 15.63 -3.04 -7.48
CA LEU A 127 16.65 -3.24 -8.52
C LEU A 127 17.66 -4.31 -8.11
N GLY A 128 18.18 -4.22 -6.89
CA GLY A 128 19.09 -5.23 -6.36
C GLY A 128 18.46 -6.61 -6.21
N ARG A 129 17.14 -6.68 -5.96
CA ARG A 129 16.39 -7.93 -5.88
C ARG A 129 16.21 -8.57 -7.26
N VAL A 130 15.92 -7.77 -8.29
CA VAL A 130 15.85 -8.24 -9.69
C VAL A 130 17.18 -8.86 -10.13
N GLU A 131 18.32 -8.26 -9.76
CA GLU A 131 19.63 -8.74 -10.16
C GLU A 131 20.05 -10.03 -9.44
N ARG A 132 19.63 -10.23 -8.18
CA ARG A 132 20.11 -11.37 -7.36
C ARG A 132 19.21 -12.59 -7.39
N ASN A 133 17.91 -12.42 -7.59
CA ASN A 133 16.92 -13.45 -7.25
C ASN A 133 16.28 -14.16 -8.46
N GLY A 134 16.82 -13.97 -9.67
CA GLY A 134 16.29 -14.64 -10.87
C GLY A 134 14.84 -14.24 -11.21
N ILE A 135 14.48 -12.97 -10.93
CA ILE A 135 13.16 -12.43 -11.25
C ILE A 135 13.08 -12.25 -12.77
N GLU A 136 12.04 -12.82 -13.38
CA GLU A 136 11.78 -12.79 -14.82
C GLU A 136 10.71 -11.76 -15.19
N GLU A 137 9.82 -11.43 -14.24
CA GLU A 137 8.76 -10.45 -14.43
C GLU A 137 8.56 -9.55 -13.23
N VAL A 138 8.43 -8.25 -13.49
CA VAL A 138 7.98 -7.24 -12.54
C VAL A 138 6.63 -6.70 -13.00
N VAL A 139 5.58 -6.95 -12.21
CA VAL A 139 4.24 -6.41 -12.43
C VAL A 139 4.12 -5.10 -11.67
N LEU A 140 4.00 -3.98 -12.37
CA LEU A 140 3.79 -2.67 -11.77
C LEU A 140 2.31 -2.49 -11.41
N ALA A 141 2.01 -2.47 -10.11
CA ALA A 141 0.67 -2.33 -9.55
C ALA A 141 0.54 -1.07 -8.68
N THR A 142 1.18 0.02 -9.13
CA THR A 142 0.99 1.36 -8.55
C THR A 142 -0.41 1.88 -8.84
N ASN A 143 -0.91 2.79 -8.02
CA ASN A 143 -2.23 3.36 -8.19
C ASN A 143 -2.43 4.02 -9.57
N PRO A 144 -3.62 3.93 -10.19
CA PRO A 144 -3.89 4.49 -11.51
C PRO A 144 -4.18 6.01 -11.46
N ASN A 145 -3.46 6.73 -10.60
CA ASN A 145 -3.48 8.19 -10.48
C ASN A 145 -2.18 8.80 -11.05
N MET A 146 -2.07 10.12 -11.06
CA MET A 146 -0.94 10.83 -11.68
C MET A 146 0.41 10.43 -11.07
N THR A 147 0.51 10.37 -9.75
CA THR A 147 1.75 10.01 -9.04
C THR A 147 2.12 8.55 -9.23
N GLY A 148 1.14 7.64 -9.18
CA GLY A 148 1.35 6.21 -9.42
C GLY A 148 1.73 5.90 -10.88
N GLU A 149 1.18 6.64 -11.87
CA GLU A 149 1.57 6.52 -13.28
C GLU A 149 3.02 7.03 -13.48
N ALA A 150 3.39 8.16 -12.88
CA ALA A 150 4.75 8.68 -12.94
C ALA A 150 5.74 7.70 -12.29
N THR A 151 5.38 7.11 -11.14
CA THR A 151 6.18 6.10 -10.46
C THR A 151 6.35 4.85 -11.31
N ALA A 152 5.28 4.37 -11.95
CA ALA A 152 5.35 3.22 -12.85
C ALA A 152 6.26 3.50 -14.06
N ALA A 153 6.16 4.67 -14.67
CA ALA A 153 7.01 5.04 -15.79
C ALA A 153 8.49 5.10 -15.39
N PHE A 154 8.79 5.68 -14.22
CA PHE A 154 10.13 5.75 -13.66
C PHE A 154 10.71 4.35 -13.41
N LEU A 155 9.93 3.46 -12.76
CA LEU A 155 10.34 2.08 -12.50
C LEU A 155 10.55 1.29 -13.80
N ALA A 156 9.65 1.44 -14.77
CA ALA A 156 9.77 0.78 -16.06
C ALA A 156 11.05 1.18 -16.79
N ASP A 157 11.45 2.46 -16.72
CA ASP A 157 12.71 2.93 -17.31
C ASP A 157 13.94 2.34 -16.61
N ARG A 158 13.93 2.29 -15.28
CA ARG A 158 15.02 1.71 -14.47
C ARG A 158 15.17 0.19 -14.66
N LEU A 159 14.07 -0.52 -14.93
CA LEU A 159 14.04 -1.96 -15.14
C LEU A 159 14.23 -2.37 -16.61
N ARG A 160 14.28 -1.40 -17.54
CA ARG A 160 14.39 -1.65 -18.97
C ARG A 160 15.63 -2.48 -19.31
N GLY A 161 15.43 -3.58 -20.05
CA GLY A 161 16.48 -4.48 -20.47
C GLY A 161 17.05 -5.40 -19.38
N ARG A 162 16.51 -5.32 -18.16
CA ARG A 162 16.91 -6.19 -17.03
C ARG A 162 15.90 -7.31 -16.77
N VAL A 163 14.62 -7.00 -16.94
CA VAL A 163 13.51 -7.90 -16.64
C VAL A 163 12.29 -7.53 -17.49
N ARG A 164 11.38 -8.46 -17.68
CA ARG A 164 10.08 -8.17 -18.29
C ARG A 164 9.26 -7.29 -17.34
N VAL A 165 8.80 -6.15 -17.81
CA VAL A 165 7.94 -5.25 -17.03
C VAL A 165 6.53 -5.29 -17.60
N THR A 166 5.57 -5.56 -16.76
CA THR A 166 4.15 -5.54 -17.08
C THR A 166 3.40 -4.59 -16.15
N ARG A 167 2.16 -4.27 -16.48
CA ARG A 167 1.29 -3.41 -15.68
C ARG A 167 -0.10 -4.03 -15.60
N LEU A 168 -0.80 -3.75 -14.49
CA LEU A 168 -2.20 -4.14 -14.37
C LEU A 168 -3.01 -3.53 -15.51
N ALA A 169 -3.89 -4.33 -16.11
CA ALA A 169 -4.78 -3.88 -17.17
C ALA A 169 -5.73 -2.79 -16.63
N SER A 170 -5.88 -1.74 -17.40
CA SER A 170 -6.90 -0.71 -17.17
C SER A 170 -8.15 -1.07 -17.94
N GLY A 171 -9.33 -0.91 -17.33
CA GLY A 171 -10.58 -1.24 -17.98
C GLY A 171 -11.80 -0.83 -17.18
N LEU A 172 -12.97 -1.13 -17.72
CA LEU A 172 -14.26 -0.88 -17.08
C LEU A 172 -14.46 -1.82 -15.89
N PRO A 173 -15.02 -1.32 -14.78
CA PRO A 173 -15.34 -2.19 -13.65
C PRO A 173 -16.47 -3.15 -14.03
N VAL A 174 -16.39 -4.38 -13.55
CA VAL A 174 -17.43 -5.39 -13.74
C VAL A 174 -18.70 -4.98 -12.98
N GLY A 175 -19.85 -5.03 -13.63
CA GLY A 175 -21.15 -4.67 -13.04
C GLY A 175 -21.50 -3.17 -13.12
N GLY A 176 -20.66 -2.35 -13.77
CA GLY A 176 -20.99 -0.96 -14.07
C GLY A 176 -21.57 -0.80 -15.47
N ASP A 177 -22.51 0.16 -15.63
CA ASP A 177 -23.05 0.53 -16.92
C ASP A 177 -22.08 1.46 -17.67
N LEU A 178 -21.97 1.28 -18.98
CA LEU A 178 -21.05 2.01 -19.84
C LEU A 178 -21.26 3.53 -19.78
N GLU A 179 -22.53 3.96 -19.62
CA GLU A 179 -22.91 5.38 -19.59
C GLU A 179 -22.35 6.15 -18.38
N TYR A 180 -21.95 5.45 -17.29
CA TYR A 180 -21.37 6.07 -16.11
C TYR A 180 -19.83 6.06 -16.09
N ALA A 181 -19.22 5.46 -17.11
CA ALA A 181 -17.76 5.46 -17.22
C ALA A 181 -17.25 6.84 -17.67
N ASP A 182 -16.22 7.34 -17.01
CA ASP A 182 -15.55 8.55 -17.45
C ASP A 182 -14.79 8.33 -18.77
N GLU A 183 -14.56 9.42 -19.51
CA GLU A 183 -13.95 9.38 -20.85
C GLU A 183 -12.55 8.75 -20.86
N VAL A 184 -11.75 8.94 -19.80
CA VAL A 184 -10.38 8.43 -19.69
C VAL A 184 -10.42 6.91 -19.50
N THR A 185 -11.26 6.42 -18.60
CA THR A 185 -11.46 4.99 -18.33
C THR A 185 -11.97 4.28 -19.58
N LEU A 186 -12.97 4.86 -20.26
CA LEU A 186 -13.51 4.29 -21.50
C LEU A 186 -12.47 4.28 -22.63
N GLY A 187 -11.71 5.37 -22.77
CA GLY A 187 -10.61 5.45 -23.75
C GLY A 187 -9.54 4.39 -23.53
N ARG A 188 -9.13 4.17 -22.28
CA ARG A 188 -8.16 3.12 -21.90
C ARG A 188 -8.71 1.72 -22.18
N ALA A 189 -9.98 1.47 -21.87
CA ALA A 189 -10.65 0.19 -22.16
C ALA A 189 -10.70 -0.10 -23.68
N LEU A 190 -11.00 0.91 -24.51
CA LEU A 190 -10.99 0.78 -25.97
C LEU A 190 -9.59 0.51 -26.52
N ALA A 191 -8.58 1.20 -26.00
CA ALA A 191 -7.18 1.00 -26.39
C ALA A 191 -6.67 -0.40 -26.01
N GLY A 192 -7.07 -0.90 -24.85
CA GLY A 192 -6.69 -2.21 -24.30
C GLY A 192 -7.64 -3.36 -24.69
N ARG A 193 -8.55 -3.17 -25.65
CA ARG A 193 -9.50 -4.21 -26.09
C ARG A 193 -8.81 -5.48 -26.55
N ARG A 194 -9.40 -6.63 -26.20
CA ARG A 194 -8.88 -7.96 -26.55
C ARG A 194 -9.77 -8.61 -27.59
N GLU A 195 -9.19 -9.46 -28.41
CA GLU A 195 -9.95 -10.39 -29.29
C GLU A 195 -10.68 -11.41 -28.41
N MET A 196 -11.89 -11.79 -28.82
CA MET A 196 -12.73 -12.82 -28.15
C MET A 196 -12.64 -14.14 -28.87
#